data_8e0ff499f68eb301747c552e71c1de17
#
_entry.id   8e0ff499f68eb301747c552e71c1de17
#
_cell.length_a   1.000
_cell.length_b   1.000
_cell.length_c   1.000
_cell.angle_alpha   90.00
_cell.angle_beta   90.00
_cell.angle_gamma   90.00
#
_symmetry.space_group_name_H-M   'P 1'
#
loop_
_entity.id
_entity.type
_entity.pdbx_description
1 polymer ?
#
loop_
_entity_poly.entity_id
_entity_poly.type
_entity_poly.pdbx_seq_one_letter_code
_entity_poly.pdbx_strand_id
1 'polypeptide(L)'
;MIRVLVWCENKQNKTDDAVKAVYPNGMHNTIADFLNADPEITAKTATLDDPECGLTESALAETDVLLWWGHIGHDEVPDSIAKRVQKRVLEGMGLIPLHSAHFSKPFKLLMGTSCSLSVPGFFKENLWCTLPGHPIAKGIPNPVEIEVEEGYNEYYDIPQPDELVFIGAFEGCRVFRAGCAYHRGNGRVFYFQPGHETFPIYHDKVIQQIMINAVKWAKG
;
A
#
# COMPACT_ATOMS: atom_id res chain seq x y z
N MET A 1 -10.98 12.84 13.22
CA MET A 1 -11.13 11.49 12.62
C MET A 1 -10.54 11.53 11.24
N ILE A 2 -9.63 10.61 10.90
CA ILE A 2 -8.94 10.51 9.60
C ILE A 2 -9.85 9.76 8.64
N ARG A 3 -10.19 10.38 7.51
CA ARG A 3 -11.06 9.78 6.49
C ARG A 3 -10.19 9.02 5.49
N VAL A 4 -10.34 7.70 5.46
CA VAL A 4 -9.55 6.81 4.63
C VAL A 4 -10.43 6.23 3.52
N LEU A 5 -9.88 6.18 2.31
CA LEU A 5 -10.44 5.39 1.22
C LEU A 5 -9.51 4.22 0.92
N VAL A 6 -10.00 2.99 1.07
CA VAL A 6 -9.27 1.77 0.71
C VAL A 6 -9.70 1.34 -0.68
N TRP A 7 -8.84 1.58 -1.65
CA TRP A 7 -9.06 1.20 -3.04
C TRP A 7 -8.40 -0.13 -3.37
N CYS A 8 -9.14 -1.02 -4.03
CA CYS A 8 -8.63 -2.29 -4.53
C CYS A 8 -9.17 -2.55 -5.93
N GLU A 9 -8.35 -3.04 -6.86
CA GLU A 9 -8.85 -3.47 -8.17
C GLU A 9 -9.88 -4.60 -8.10
N ASN A 10 -9.83 -5.42 -7.05
CA ASN A 10 -10.79 -6.47 -6.72
C ASN A 10 -11.03 -7.52 -7.83
N LYS A 11 -10.04 -7.72 -8.71
CA LYS A 11 -10.17 -8.69 -9.83
C LYS A 11 -9.95 -10.12 -9.36
N GLN A 12 -8.82 -10.39 -8.73
CA GLN A 12 -8.45 -11.73 -8.27
C GLN A 12 -9.40 -12.24 -7.17
N ASN A 13 -9.93 -11.39 -6.32
CA ASN A 13 -10.98 -11.77 -5.37
C ASN A 13 -12.25 -12.35 -6.03
N LYS A 14 -12.48 -12.05 -7.31
CA LYS A 14 -13.64 -12.58 -8.06
C LYS A 14 -13.33 -13.87 -8.79
N THR A 15 -12.10 -14.08 -9.20
CA THR A 15 -11.71 -15.11 -10.15
C THR A 15 -10.80 -16.18 -9.57
N ASP A 16 -10.08 -15.90 -8.47
CA ASP A 16 -9.12 -16.81 -7.86
C ASP A 16 -9.64 -17.33 -6.51
N ASP A 17 -9.81 -18.65 -6.43
CA ASP A 17 -10.34 -19.29 -5.23
C ASP A 17 -9.35 -19.28 -4.06
N ALA A 18 -8.04 -19.22 -4.31
CA ALA A 18 -7.03 -19.06 -3.27
C ALA A 18 -7.15 -17.67 -2.60
N VAL A 19 -7.36 -16.62 -3.40
CA VAL A 19 -7.58 -15.26 -2.89
C VAL A 19 -8.90 -15.17 -2.11
N LYS A 20 -9.98 -15.78 -2.62
CA LYS A 20 -11.27 -15.84 -1.91
C LYS A 20 -11.16 -16.58 -0.57
N ALA A 21 -10.35 -17.64 -0.51
CA ALA A 21 -10.14 -18.39 0.73
C ALA A 21 -9.47 -17.54 1.81
N VAL A 22 -8.52 -16.68 1.42
CA VAL A 22 -7.81 -15.78 2.35
C VAL A 22 -8.64 -14.55 2.69
N TYR A 23 -9.30 -13.94 1.69
CA TYR A 23 -10.07 -12.71 1.82
C TYR A 23 -11.52 -12.88 1.32
N PRO A 24 -12.37 -13.63 2.02
CA PRO A 24 -13.71 -14.00 1.55
C PRO A 24 -14.63 -12.80 1.28
N ASN A 25 -14.43 -11.70 1.98
CA ASN A 25 -15.18 -10.45 1.81
C ASN A 25 -14.42 -9.39 0.97
N GLY A 26 -13.30 -9.79 0.35
CA GLY A 26 -12.41 -8.89 -0.38
C GLY A 26 -11.34 -8.26 0.53
N MET A 27 -10.16 -8.12 -0.03
CA MET A 27 -8.99 -7.57 0.67
C MET A 27 -9.23 -6.14 1.16
N HIS A 28 -9.87 -5.29 0.35
CA HIS A 28 -10.22 -3.92 0.69
C HIS A 28 -11.12 -3.84 1.94
N ASN A 29 -12.08 -4.76 2.07
CA ASN A 29 -12.94 -4.81 3.25
C ASN A 29 -12.16 -5.28 4.48
N THR A 30 -11.29 -6.28 4.35
CA THR A 30 -10.41 -6.71 5.44
C THR A 30 -9.55 -5.55 5.95
N ILE A 31 -8.98 -4.74 5.03
CA ILE A 31 -8.19 -3.56 5.39
C ILE A 31 -9.07 -2.51 6.06
N ALA A 32 -10.24 -2.21 5.50
CA ALA A 32 -11.15 -1.22 6.07
C ALA A 32 -11.65 -1.64 7.47
N ASP A 33 -11.90 -2.93 7.70
CA ASP A 33 -12.40 -3.45 8.97
C ASP A 33 -11.41 -3.19 10.12
N PHE A 34 -10.11 -3.51 9.94
CA PHE A 34 -9.15 -3.25 11.01
C PHE A 34 -8.82 -1.75 11.16
N LEU A 35 -8.87 -0.96 10.09
CA LEU A 35 -8.72 0.49 10.18
C LEU A 35 -9.88 1.12 10.95
N ASN A 36 -11.11 0.67 10.73
CA ASN A 36 -12.30 1.13 11.46
C ASN A 36 -12.32 0.70 12.94
N ALA A 37 -11.48 -0.26 13.34
CA ALA A 37 -11.32 -0.59 14.75
C ALA A 37 -10.48 0.45 15.53
N ASP A 38 -9.73 1.31 14.84
CA ASP A 38 -9.03 2.44 15.45
C ASP A 38 -9.98 3.64 15.60
N PRO A 39 -10.15 4.21 16.81
CA PRO A 39 -11.13 5.26 17.06
C PRO A 39 -10.84 6.60 16.34
N GLU A 40 -9.64 6.78 15.82
CA GLU A 40 -9.24 7.99 15.10
C GLU A 40 -9.44 7.89 13.58
N ILE A 41 -9.82 6.70 13.05
CA ILE A 41 -9.93 6.42 11.63
C ILE A 41 -11.39 6.10 11.25
N THR A 42 -11.80 6.56 10.07
CA THR A 42 -13.01 6.11 9.38
C THR A 42 -12.64 5.71 7.96
N ALA A 43 -12.73 4.42 7.65
CA ALA A 43 -12.40 3.86 6.36
C ALA A 43 -13.65 3.49 5.56
N LYS A 44 -13.67 3.91 4.30
CA LYS A 44 -14.61 3.46 3.26
C LYS A 44 -13.82 2.66 2.22
N THR A 45 -14.50 1.89 1.40
CA THR A 45 -13.89 1.11 0.32
C THR A 45 -14.35 1.57 -1.04
N ALA A 46 -13.52 1.37 -2.06
CA ALA A 46 -13.85 1.54 -3.47
C ALA A 46 -13.08 0.53 -4.32
N THR A 47 -13.61 0.22 -5.49
CA THR A 47 -13.04 -0.78 -6.39
C THR A 47 -12.98 -0.27 -7.83
N LEU A 48 -12.30 -1.02 -8.69
CA LEU A 48 -12.24 -0.75 -10.13
C LEU A 48 -13.63 -0.78 -10.80
N ASP A 49 -14.59 -1.54 -10.23
CA ASP A 49 -15.94 -1.68 -10.82
C ASP A 49 -16.86 -0.50 -10.53
N ASP A 50 -16.51 0.32 -9.56
CA ASP A 50 -17.34 1.49 -9.21
C ASP A 50 -17.29 2.57 -10.31
N PRO A 51 -18.32 3.39 -10.47
CA PRO A 51 -18.28 4.53 -11.39
C PRO A 51 -17.01 5.38 -11.16
N GLU A 52 -16.31 5.71 -12.25
CA GLU A 52 -14.99 6.37 -12.19
C GLU A 52 -13.99 5.65 -11.26
N CYS A 53 -14.04 4.31 -11.20
CA CYS A 53 -13.23 3.48 -10.29
C CYS A 53 -13.45 3.87 -8.80
N GLY A 54 -14.59 4.45 -8.43
CA GLY A 54 -14.84 4.97 -7.09
C GLY A 54 -13.99 6.17 -6.68
N LEU A 55 -13.20 6.73 -7.63
CA LEU A 55 -12.23 7.81 -7.42
C LEU A 55 -12.70 9.13 -8.02
N THR A 56 -14.00 9.45 -7.80
CA THR A 56 -14.59 10.71 -8.23
C THR A 56 -13.93 11.91 -7.55
N GLU A 57 -14.08 13.12 -8.10
CA GLU A 57 -13.56 14.33 -7.45
C GLU A 57 -14.14 14.52 -6.05
N SER A 58 -15.44 14.24 -5.87
CA SER A 58 -16.09 14.34 -4.56
C SER A 58 -15.55 13.30 -3.56
N ALA A 59 -15.39 12.03 -3.97
CA ALA A 59 -14.83 10.99 -3.11
C ALA A 59 -13.41 11.35 -2.65
N LEU A 60 -12.57 11.81 -3.57
CA LEU A 60 -11.20 12.22 -3.25
C LEU A 60 -11.13 13.51 -2.43
N ALA A 61 -12.09 14.45 -2.58
CA ALA A 61 -12.17 15.64 -1.74
C ALA A 61 -12.51 15.31 -0.27
N GLU A 62 -13.25 14.23 -0.05
CA GLU A 62 -13.58 13.73 1.28
C GLU A 62 -12.50 12.79 1.87
N THR A 63 -11.44 12.48 1.12
CA THR A 63 -10.40 11.53 1.51
C THR A 63 -9.17 12.26 2.03
N ASP A 64 -8.73 11.92 3.25
CA ASP A 64 -7.48 12.39 3.83
C ASP A 64 -6.31 11.48 3.44
N VAL A 65 -6.53 10.16 3.41
CA VAL A 65 -5.52 9.16 3.02
C VAL A 65 -6.15 8.11 2.11
N LEU A 66 -5.52 7.85 0.97
CA LEU A 66 -5.88 6.79 0.02
C LEU A 66 -4.92 5.61 0.16
N LEU A 67 -5.42 4.42 0.50
CA LEU A 67 -4.69 3.17 0.35
C LEU A 67 -4.99 2.61 -1.04
N TRP A 68 -3.97 2.12 -1.72
CA TRP A 68 -4.10 1.60 -3.08
C TRP A 68 -3.51 0.20 -3.19
N TRP A 69 -4.35 -0.78 -3.48
CA TRP A 69 -3.91 -2.12 -3.85
C TRP A 69 -4.37 -2.46 -5.27
N GLY A 70 -3.45 -2.86 -6.14
CA GLY A 70 -3.74 -3.29 -7.51
C GLY A 70 -2.60 -4.13 -8.04
N HIS A 71 -2.90 -5.14 -8.88
CA HIS A 71 -1.93 -6.12 -9.37
C HIS A 71 -2.03 -6.30 -10.90
N ILE A 72 -3.16 -6.77 -11.41
CA ILE A 72 -3.33 -7.12 -12.83
C ILE A 72 -4.17 -6.10 -13.61
N GLY A 73 -4.84 -5.20 -12.93
CA GLY A 73 -5.76 -4.21 -13.52
C GLY A 73 -5.20 -2.79 -13.64
N HIS A 74 -3.88 -2.59 -13.52
CA HIS A 74 -3.28 -1.24 -13.54
C HIS A 74 -3.65 -0.42 -14.77
N ASP A 75 -3.70 -1.07 -15.95
CA ASP A 75 -3.98 -0.39 -17.22
C ASP A 75 -5.45 -0.01 -17.37
N GLU A 76 -6.35 -0.66 -16.62
CA GLU A 76 -7.79 -0.40 -16.65
C GLU A 76 -8.19 0.90 -15.94
N VAL A 77 -7.31 1.42 -15.07
CA VAL A 77 -7.51 2.75 -14.47
C VAL A 77 -7.24 3.82 -15.52
N PRO A 78 -8.23 4.67 -15.87
CA PRO A 78 -8.03 5.73 -16.85
C PRO A 78 -6.94 6.73 -16.39
N ASP A 79 -6.15 7.23 -17.34
CA ASP A 79 -5.09 8.20 -17.05
C ASP A 79 -5.61 9.50 -16.41
N SER A 80 -6.85 9.89 -16.75
CA SER A 80 -7.52 11.04 -16.10
C SER A 80 -7.75 10.81 -14.61
N ILE A 81 -8.11 9.59 -14.20
CA ILE A 81 -8.28 9.21 -12.80
C ILE A 81 -6.91 9.18 -12.09
N ALA A 82 -5.90 8.59 -12.73
CA ALA A 82 -4.54 8.56 -12.17
C ALA A 82 -3.98 9.99 -11.93
N LYS A 83 -4.20 10.91 -12.88
CA LYS A 83 -3.81 12.33 -12.76
C LYS A 83 -4.63 13.05 -11.68
N ARG A 84 -5.90 12.71 -11.51
CA ARG A 84 -6.73 13.24 -10.42
C ARG A 84 -6.18 12.84 -9.06
N VAL A 85 -5.83 11.57 -8.88
CA VAL A 85 -5.20 11.07 -7.66
C VAL A 85 -3.85 11.77 -7.41
N GLN A 86 -2.97 11.84 -8.43
CA GLN A 86 -1.71 12.58 -8.34
C GLN A 86 -1.92 14.01 -7.88
N LYS A 87 -2.87 14.74 -8.50
CA LYS A 87 -3.20 16.13 -8.13
C LYS A 87 -3.59 16.22 -6.64
N ARG A 88 -4.48 15.33 -6.18
CA ARG A 88 -4.91 15.32 -4.78
C ARG A 88 -3.77 15.04 -3.81
N VAL A 89 -2.82 14.16 -4.18
CA VAL A 89 -1.61 13.93 -3.36
C VAL A 89 -0.76 15.19 -3.30
N LEU A 90 -0.51 15.83 -4.44
CA LEU A 90 0.28 17.07 -4.48
C LEU A 90 -0.38 18.21 -3.68
N GLU A 91 -1.70 18.20 -3.51
CA GLU A 91 -2.48 19.14 -2.71
C GLU A 91 -2.51 18.80 -1.21
N GLY A 92 -2.10 17.59 -0.80
CA GLY A 92 -1.99 17.21 0.62
C GLY A 92 -2.66 15.91 1.04
N MET A 93 -3.34 15.18 0.13
CA MET A 93 -3.87 13.84 0.43
C MET A 93 -2.70 12.85 0.61
N GLY A 94 -2.76 12.03 1.67
CA GLY A 94 -1.82 10.92 1.83
C GLY A 94 -2.08 9.79 0.84
N LEU A 95 -1.03 9.06 0.43
CA LEU A 95 -1.15 7.87 -0.42
C LEU A 95 -0.32 6.72 0.14
N ILE A 96 -0.92 5.55 0.24
CA ILE A 96 -0.24 4.33 0.68
C ILE A 96 -0.41 3.26 -0.40
N PRO A 97 0.52 3.20 -1.38
CA PRO A 97 0.56 2.09 -2.35
C PRO A 97 1.04 0.82 -1.65
N LEU A 98 0.30 -0.27 -1.84
CA LEU A 98 0.54 -1.55 -1.20
C LEU A 98 1.01 -2.57 -2.23
N HIS A 99 2.06 -3.31 -1.90
CA HIS A 99 2.56 -4.46 -2.65
C HIS A 99 2.76 -4.14 -4.14
N SER A 100 2.06 -4.84 -5.03
CA SER A 100 2.10 -4.67 -6.49
C SER A 100 1.61 -3.31 -6.99
N ALA A 101 1.03 -2.47 -6.12
CA ALA A 101 0.67 -1.10 -6.44
C ALA A 101 1.87 -0.19 -6.79
N HIS A 102 3.12 -0.71 -6.71
CA HIS A 102 4.27 -0.03 -7.28
C HIS A 102 4.11 0.23 -8.79
N PHE A 103 3.35 -0.60 -9.51
CA PHE A 103 3.03 -0.38 -10.91
C PHE A 103 1.82 0.51 -11.17
N SER A 104 1.10 0.93 -10.13
CA SER A 104 -0.06 1.81 -10.31
C SER A 104 0.31 3.12 -11.01
N LYS A 105 -0.56 3.57 -11.90
CA LYS A 105 -0.35 4.81 -12.65
C LYS A 105 -0.13 6.03 -11.74
N PRO A 106 -0.93 6.26 -10.65
CA PRO A 106 -0.67 7.41 -9.79
C PRO A 106 0.68 7.34 -9.06
N PHE A 107 1.13 6.14 -8.65
CA PHE A 107 2.45 6.01 -8.01
C PHE A 107 3.58 6.32 -9.01
N LYS A 108 3.53 5.76 -10.23
CA LYS A 108 4.49 6.10 -11.30
C LYS A 108 4.54 7.61 -11.59
N LEU A 109 3.38 8.27 -11.65
CA LEU A 109 3.33 9.72 -11.87
C LEU A 109 3.97 10.52 -10.72
N LEU A 110 3.88 10.04 -9.48
CA LEU A 110 4.46 10.69 -8.31
C LEU A 110 5.97 10.40 -8.17
N MET A 111 6.41 9.23 -8.61
CA MET A 111 7.82 8.84 -8.56
C MET A 111 8.62 9.34 -9.76
N GLY A 112 7.99 9.52 -10.92
CA GLY A 112 8.64 9.96 -12.16
C GLY A 112 9.55 8.91 -12.80
N THR A 113 9.37 7.63 -12.46
CA THR A 113 10.16 6.50 -12.93
C THR A 113 9.26 5.36 -13.40
N SER A 114 9.83 4.28 -13.92
CA SER A 114 9.05 3.09 -14.32
C SER A 114 8.47 2.33 -13.15
N CYS A 115 9.04 2.50 -11.95
CA CYS A 115 8.77 1.72 -10.76
C CYS A 115 8.91 0.20 -10.97
N SER A 116 9.74 -0.21 -11.95
CA SER A 116 9.98 -1.61 -12.26
C SER A 116 10.89 -2.26 -11.22
N LEU A 117 10.69 -3.54 -11.03
CA LEU A 117 11.47 -4.41 -10.15
C LEU A 117 11.46 -5.83 -10.73
N SER A 118 12.12 -6.78 -10.07
CA SER A 118 12.01 -8.20 -10.42
C SER A 118 11.41 -9.01 -9.27
N VAL A 119 10.66 -10.03 -9.64
CA VAL A 119 9.92 -10.91 -8.71
C VAL A 119 10.51 -12.31 -8.82
N PRO A 120 11.34 -12.74 -7.86
CA PRO A 120 12.00 -14.06 -7.94
C PRO A 120 11.14 -15.23 -7.44
N GLY A 121 10.03 -14.98 -6.74
CA GLY A 121 9.16 -16.01 -6.18
C GLY A 121 8.75 -15.71 -4.73
N PHE A 122 8.39 -16.75 -3.99
CA PHE A 122 7.88 -16.65 -2.62
C PHE A 122 8.93 -17.10 -1.61
N PHE A 123 9.07 -16.37 -0.50
CA PHE A 123 10.11 -16.62 0.51
C PHE A 123 9.63 -16.20 1.89
N LYS A 124 10.28 -16.72 2.93
CA LYS A 124 10.23 -16.11 4.26
C LYS A 124 10.88 -14.72 4.17
N GLU A 125 10.24 -13.73 4.77
CA GLU A 125 10.74 -12.37 4.85
C GLU A 125 10.98 -11.94 6.29
N ASN A 126 12.10 -11.28 6.54
CA ASN A 126 12.35 -10.51 7.75
C ASN A 126 12.31 -9.02 7.40
N LEU A 127 11.29 -8.34 7.89
CA LEU A 127 11.13 -6.90 7.67
C LEU A 127 11.86 -6.14 8.78
N TRP A 128 13.01 -5.55 8.44
CA TRP A 128 13.85 -4.80 9.36
C TRP A 128 13.49 -3.32 9.36
N CYS A 129 13.22 -2.77 10.54
CA CYS A 129 13.07 -1.34 10.73
C CYS A 129 14.44 -0.65 10.76
N THR A 130 14.66 0.28 9.84
CA THR A 130 15.90 1.06 9.74
C THR A 130 15.81 2.42 10.44
N LEU A 131 14.59 2.87 10.74
CA LEU A 131 14.30 4.13 11.43
C LEU A 131 13.35 3.89 12.62
N PRO A 132 13.82 3.31 13.75
CA PRO A 132 12.94 2.94 14.87
C PRO A 132 12.27 4.14 15.54
N GLY A 133 12.77 5.36 15.35
CA GLY A 133 12.14 6.60 15.80
C GLY A 133 11.04 7.15 14.88
N HIS A 134 10.86 6.57 13.70
CA HIS A 134 9.85 7.02 12.75
C HIS A 134 8.43 6.67 13.26
N PRO A 135 7.43 7.58 13.11
CA PRO A 135 6.06 7.31 13.58
C PRO A 135 5.46 6.00 13.08
N ILE A 136 5.75 5.60 11.85
CA ILE A 136 5.27 4.33 11.26
C ILE A 136 5.82 3.11 12.01
N ALA A 137 7.02 3.20 12.56
CA ALA A 137 7.68 2.11 13.30
C ALA A 137 7.26 2.03 14.78
N LYS A 138 6.40 2.93 15.25
CA LYS A 138 6.01 2.99 16.66
C LYS A 138 5.33 1.70 17.12
N GLY A 139 5.94 1.03 18.13
CA GLY A 139 5.40 -0.20 18.72
C GLY A 139 5.58 -1.45 17.85
N ILE A 140 6.37 -1.36 16.77
CA ILE A 140 6.63 -2.49 15.86
C ILE A 140 7.87 -3.25 16.33
N PRO A 141 7.81 -4.59 16.42
CA PRO A 141 9.00 -5.42 16.69
C PRO A 141 10.03 -5.29 15.56
N ASN A 142 11.29 -5.58 15.84
CA ASN A 142 12.37 -5.49 14.87
C ASN A 142 13.31 -6.69 14.99
N PRO A 143 13.34 -7.63 14.03
CA PRO A 143 12.51 -7.62 12.81
C PRO A 143 11.06 -8.04 13.03
N VAL A 144 10.22 -7.77 12.01
CA VAL A 144 8.93 -8.46 11.83
C VAL A 144 9.18 -9.69 10.95
N GLU A 145 8.82 -10.88 11.43
CA GLU A 145 8.94 -12.11 10.66
C GLU A 145 7.65 -12.40 9.90
N ILE A 146 7.74 -12.62 8.59
CA ILE A 146 6.63 -12.99 7.71
C ILE A 146 6.99 -14.36 7.12
N GLU A 147 6.17 -15.38 7.41
CA GLU A 147 6.47 -16.77 7.05
C GLU A 147 6.55 -17.00 5.55
N VAL A 148 5.71 -16.32 4.78
CA VAL A 148 5.73 -16.37 3.33
C VAL A 148 5.23 -15.04 2.74
N GLU A 149 5.99 -14.50 1.80
CA GLU A 149 5.65 -13.30 1.04
C GLU A 149 6.25 -13.39 -0.36
N GLU A 150 5.69 -12.64 -1.30
CA GLU A 150 6.28 -12.49 -2.62
C GLU A 150 7.57 -11.66 -2.51
N GLY A 151 8.69 -12.29 -2.86
CA GLY A 151 9.97 -11.64 -2.83
C GLY A 151 10.12 -10.64 -3.98
N TYR A 152 10.50 -9.43 -3.64
CA TYR A 152 10.91 -8.40 -4.59
C TYR A 152 12.41 -8.20 -4.51
N ASN A 153 13.03 -7.88 -5.65
CA ASN A 153 14.47 -7.64 -5.71
C ASN A 153 14.79 -6.18 -6.04
N GLU A 154 15.86 -5.69 -5.44
CA GLU A 154 16.61 -4.59 -6.05
C GLU A 154 17.24 -5.08 -7.39
N TYR A 155 17.37 -4.29 -8.46
CA TYR A 155 17.14 -2.84 -8.43
C TYR A 155 15.64 -2.53 -8.58
N TYR A 156 15.10 -1.70 -7.67
CA TYR A 156 13.76 -1.13 -7.75
C TYR A 156 13.87 0.30 -8.29
N ASP A 157 13.27 0.55 -9.46
CA ASP A 157 13.38 1.83 -10.18
C ASP A 157 12.46 2.89 -9.56
N ILE A 158 12.84 3.34 -8.37
CA ILE A 158 12.22 4.45 -7.67
C ILE A 158 13.29 5.47 -7.25
N PRO A 159 12.96 6.75 -7.10
CA PRO A 159 13.89 7.71 -6.52
C PRO A 159 14.27 7.30 -5.09
N GLN A 160 15.43 7.81 -4.63
CA GLN A 160 15.81 7.65 -3.24
C GLN A 160 14.65 8.10 -2.34
N PRO A 161 14.17 7.26 -1.41
CA PRO A 161 13.14 7.69 -0.47
C PRO A 161 13.68 8.80 0.44
N ASP A 162 12.81 9.72 0.83
CA ASP A 162 13.16 10.74 1.82
C ASP A 162 13.47 10.06 3.16
N GLU A 163 12.74 8.98 3.49
CA GLU A 163 12.98 8.14 4.66
C GLU A 163 12.75 6.67 4.29
N LEU A 164 13.79 5.84 4.45
CA LEU A 164 13.68 4.39 4.30
C LEU A 164 13.33 3.79 5.67
N VAL A 165 12.06 3.45 5.87
CA VAL A 165 11.56 2.98 7.18
C VAL A 165 11.80 1.49 7.37
N PHE A 166 11.58 0.68 6.31
CA PHE A 166 11.76 -0.76 6.36
C PHE A 166 12.56 -1.30 5.18
N ILE A 167 13.41 -2.29 5.47
CA ILE A 167 14.07 -3.15 4.49
C ILE A 167 13.53 -4.57 4.68
N GLY A 168 13.03 -5.18 3.62
CA GLY A 168 12.73 -6.60 3.54
C GLY A 168 14.01 -7.39 3.26
N ALA A 169 14.27 -8.41 4.06
CA ALA A 169 15.34 -9.38 3.85
C ALA A 169 14.72 -10.75 3.62
N PHE A 170 14.83 -11.25 2.40
CA PHE A 170 14.27 -12.53 1.99
C PHE A 170 15.27 -13.66 2.14
N GLU A 171 14.77 -14.87 2.32
CA GLU A 171 15.58 -16.08 2.33
C GLU A 171 16.47 -16.15 1.08
N GLY A 172 17.74 -16.54 1.26
CA GLY A 172 18.73 -16.53 0.18
C GLY A 172 19.44 -15.19 -0.02
N CYS A 173 19.46 -14.33 1.00
CA CYS A 173 20.24 -13.07 1.05
C CYS A 173 19.79 -11.99 0.06
N ARG A 174 18.53 -11.95 -0.31
CA ARG A 174 17.95 -10.86 -1.08
C ARG A 174 17.48 -9.77 -0.14
N VAL A 175 17.62 -8.53 -0.56
CA VAL A 175 17.12 -7.36 0.17
C VAL A 175 16.30 -6.46 -0.74
N PHE A 176 15.35 -5.74 -0.16
CA PHE A 176 14.45 -4.85 -0.86
C PHE A 176 14.06 -3.66 0.01
N ARG A 177 13.88 -2.49 -0.60
CA ARG A 177 13.34 -1.30 0.06
C ARG A 177 11.84 -1.45 0.28
N ALA A 178 11.45 -2.13 1.35
CA ALA A 178 10.09 -2.59 1.61
C ALA A 178 9.15 -1.54 2.21
N GLY A 179 9.71 -0.49 2.85
CA GLY A 179 8.93 0.60 3.43
C GLY A 179 9.56 1.96 3.12
N CYS A 180 9.06 2.64 2.09
CA CYS A 180 9.63 3.88 1.55
C CYS A 180 8.69 5.06 1.77
N ALA A 181 9.13 6.07 2.51
CA ALA A 181 8.37 7.28 2.77
C ALA A 181 8.88 8.45 1.91
N TYR A 182 7.95 9.22 1.36
CA TYR A 182 8.21 10.36 0.48
C TYR A 182 7.30 11.53 0.80
N HIS A 183 7.80 12.73 0.56
CA HIS A 183 7.00 13.94 0.45
C HIS A 183 6.81 14.30 -1.03
N ARG A 184 5.57 14.50 -1.46
CA ARG A 184 5.26 14.87 -2.86
C ARG A 184 4.25 16.02 -2.86
N GLY A 185 4.75 17.22 -3.23
CA GLY A 185 4.00 18.44 -2.99
C GLY A 185 3.72 18.63 -1.49
N ASN A 186 2.45 18.77 -1.13
CA ASN A 186 2.00 18.86 0.26
C ASN A 186 1.60 17.49 0.85
N GLY A 187 1.57 16.42 0.03
CA GLY A 187 1.16 15.09 0.47
C GLY A 187 2.33 14.20 0.87
N ARG A 188 2.01 13.16 1.61
CA ARG A 188 2.93 12.12 2.04
C ARG A 188 2.59 10.80 1.37
N VAL A 189 3.60 10.08 0.89
CA VAL A 189 3.44 8.79 0.23
C VAL A 189 4.25 7.75 0.99
N PHE A 190 3.62 6.63 1.37
CA PHE A 190 4.31 5.51 1.99
C PHE A 190 4.08 4.24 1.19
N TYR A 191 5.07 3.84 0.39
CA TYR A 191 5.05 2.52 -0.27
C TYR A 191 5.38 1.43 0.74
N PHE A 192 4.55 0.37 0.77
CA PHE A 192 4.74 -0.79 1.64
C PHE A 192 4.64 -2.08 0.85
N GLN A 193 5.73 -2.88 0.86
CA GLN A 193 5.87 -4.04 0.01
C GLN A 193 5.05 -5.26 0.45
N PRO A 194 4.98 -5.69 1.75
CA PRO A 194 4.21 -6.88 2.10
C PRO A 194 2.73 -6.75 1.73
N GLY A 195 2.16 -7.83 1.15
CA GLY A 195 0.73 -7.77 0.81
C GLY A 195 0.27 -8.59 -0.37
N HIS A 196 0.93 -9.71 -0.71
CA HIS A 196 0.49 -10.59 -1.79
C HIS A 196 -0.88 -11.20 -1.45
N GLU A 197 -1.78 -11.20 -2.43
CA GLU A 197 -3.20 -11.50 -2.27
C GLU A 197 -3.52 -12.95 -1.85
N THR A 198 -2.62 -13.89 -2.09
CA THR A 198 -2.81 -15.29 -1.70
C THR A 198 -2.32 -15.61 -0.29
N PHE A 199 -1.71 -14.63 0.40
CA PHE A 199 -1.21 -14.79 1.76
C PHE A 199 -2.00 -13.94 2.76
N PRO A 200 -2.12 -14.37 4.03
CA PRO A 200 -2.95 -13.70 5.04
C PRO A 200 -2.27 -12.46 5.66
N ILE A 201 -1.53 -11.70 4.87
CA ILE A 201 -0.70 -10.58 5.33
C ILE A 201 -1.53 -9.53 6.08
N TYR A 202 -2.68 -9.15 5.55
CA TYR A 202 -3.53 -8.13 6.19
C TYR A 202 -4.36 -8.66 7.38
N HIS A 203 -4.23 -9.96 7.70
CA HIS A 203 -4.75 -10.54 8.95
C HIS A 203 -3.71 -10.48 10.09
N ASP A 204 -2.43 -10.28 9.78
CA ASP A 204 -1.37 -10.15 10.78
C ASP A 204 -1.50 -8.85 11.58
N LYS A 205 -1.46 -8.96 12.91
CA LYS A 205 -1.66 -7.82 13.81
C LYS A 205 -0.53 -6.79 13.77
N VAL A 206 0.69 -7.24 13.49
CA VAL A 206 1.85 -6.34 13.37
C VAL A 206 1.77 -5.55 12.07
N ILE A 207 1.39 -6.20 10.97
CA ILE A 207 1.15 -5.54 9.69
C ILE A 207 -0.02 -4.54 9.80
N GLN A 208 -1.11 -4.92 10.45
CA GLN A 208 -2.23 -4.01 10.73
C GLN A 208 -1.77 -2.77 11.51
N GLN A 209 -0.90 -2.95 12.53
CA GLN A 209 -0.37 -1.83 13.29
C GLN A 209 0.53 -0.92 12.44
N ILE A 210 1.38 -1.49 11.57
CA ILE A 210 2.17 -0.69 10.61
C ILE A 210 1.25 0.16 9.73
N MET A 211 0.17 -0.42 9.20
CA MET A 211 -0.76 0.28 8.32
C MET A 211 -1.53 1.39 9.05
N ILE A 212 -1.98 1.15 10.29
CA ILE A 212 -2.61 2.17 11.14
C ILE A 212 -1.64 3.34 11.38
N ASN A 213 -0.39 3.03 11.74
CA ASN A 213 0.64 4.04 11.93
C ASN A 213 0.92 4.81 10.63
N ALA A 214 0.97 4.11 9.49
CA ALA A 214 1.18 4.73 8.17
C ALA A 214 0.03 5.67 7.79
N VAL A 215 -1.21 5.31 8.07
CA VAL A 215 -2.38 6.18 7.86
C VAL A 215 -2.25 7.46 8.70
N LYS A 216 -1.92 7.33 9.99
CA LYS A 216 -1.73 8.48 10.87
C LYS A 216 -0.59 9.38 10.43
N TRP A 217 0.52 8.80 9.98
CA TRP A 217 1.65 9.55 9.45
C TRP A 217 1.31 10.22 8.10
N ALA A 218 0.65 9.52 7.19
CA ALA A 218 0.35 10.04 5.86
C ALA A 218 -0.70 11.17 5.87
N LYS A 219 -1.52 11.25 6.91
CA LYS A 219 -2.45 12.37 7.11
C LYS A 219 -1.74 13.71 7.33
N GLY A 220 -0.54 13.71 7.93
CA GLY A 220 0.23 14.93 8.22
C GLY A 220 0.00 15.50 9.59
#